data_05e68f24dc4d50f17d42bdf4f3df721f
#
_entry.id   05e68f24dc4d50f17d42bdf4f3df721f
#
_cell.length_a   1.000
_cell.length_b   1.000
_cell.length_c   1.000
_cell.angle_alpha   90.00
_cell.angle_beta   90.00
_cell.angle_gamma   90.00
#
_symmetry.space_group_name_H-M   'P 1'
#
loop_
_entity.id
_entity.type
_entity.pdbx_description
1 polymer ?
#
loop_
_entity_poly.entity_id
_entity_poly.type
_entity_poly.pdbx_seq_one_letter_code
_entity_poly.pdbx_strand_id
1 'polypeptide(L)' 'MACVRWRESHNTYTAVDPSGSFMGAYQIYQGGWDSQARSMGRSDLVGVPPHKASPADQDALALAMLRQQGTSPWGGTCG' A
#
# COMPACT_ATOMS: atom_id res chain seq x y z
N MET A 1 11.28 2.68 -1.44
CA MET A 1 9.96 3.16 -0.97
C MET A 1 9.99 3.77 0.44
N ALA A 2 11.15 3.92 1.03
CA ALA A 2 11.24 4.46 2.40
C ALA A 2 10.65 5.87 2.55
N CYS A 3 10.81 6.73 1.55
CA CYS A 3 10.22 8.08 1.57
C CYS A 3 8.69 8.02 1.65
N VAL A 4 8.05 7.18 0.84
CA VAL A 4 6.60 7.01 0.86
C VAL A 4 6.13 6.49 2.21
N ARG A 5 6.78 5.44 2.73
CA ARG A 5 6.42 4.89 4.06
C ARG A 5 6.52 5.95 5.15
N TRP A 6 7.59 6.73 5.14
CA TRP A 6 7.77 7.77 6.16
C TRP A 6 6.68 8.84 6.08
N ARG A 7 6.38 9.30 4.87
CA ARG A 7 5.35 10.34 4.67
C ARG A 7 3.95 9.84 5.00
N GLU A 8 3.63 8.59 4.63
CA GLU A 8 2.28 8.07 4.78
C GLU A 8 1.97 7.59 6.20
N SER A 9 2.94 6.98 6.88
CA SER A 9 2.68 6.33 8.16
C SER A 9 3.81 6.41 9.17
N HIS A 10 4.85 7.20 8.90
CA HIS A 10 6.10 7.18 9.68
C HIS A 10 6.68 5.76 9.79
N ASN A 11 6.62 5.03 8.66
CA ASN A 11 7.14 3.67 8.53
C ASN A 11 6.42 2.65 9.42
N THR A 12 5.11 2.83 9.61
CA THR A 12 4.30 1.97 10.49
C THR A 12 3.42 1.03 9.66
N TYR A 13 3.78 -0.25 9.62
CA TYR A 13 3.07 -1.24 8.80
C TYR A 13 1.65 -1.55 9.30
N THR A 14 1.35 -1.27 10.56
CA THR A 14 0.03 -1.52 11.15
C THR A 14 -0.84 -0.27 11.20
N ALA A 15 -0.41 0.83 10.62
CA ALA A 15 -1.14 2.09 10.68
C ALA A 15 -2.48 2.02 9.95
N VAL A 16 -3.50 2.64 10.55
CA VAL A 16 -4.80 2.88 9.91
C VAL A 16 -5.11 4.34 10.17
N ASP A 17 -5.50 5.08 9.12
CA ASP A 17 -5.80 6.49 9.28
C ASP A 17 -7.12 6.68 10.06
N PRO A 18 -7.41 7.90 10.56
CA PRO A 18 -8.61 8.14 11.36
C PRO A 18 -9.93 7.81 10.65
N SER A 19 -9.97 7.89 9.32
CA SER A 19 -11.18 7.54 8.55
C SER A 19 -11.35 6.03 8.41
N GLY A 20 -10.29 5.25 8.63
CA GLY A 20 -10.28 3.81 8.40
C GLY A 20 -10.15 3.42 6.93
N SER A 21 -10.01 4.40 6.03
CA SER A 21 -9.99 4.14 4.59
C SER A 21 -8.60 3.83 4.04
N PHE A 22 -7.56 4.32 4.70
CA PHE A 22 -6.16 4.14 4.26
C PHE A 22 -5.40 3.35 5.30
N MET A 23 -4.71 2.30 4.86
CA MET A 23 -4.17 1.29 5.77
C MET A 23 -2.74 0.90 5.40
N GLY A 24 -1.98 0.48 6.41
CA GLY A 24 -0.64 -0.05 6.25
C GLY A 24 0.43 1.02 6.13
N ALA A 25 1.66 0.58 5.90
CA ALA A 25 2.82 1.47 5.82
C ALA A 25 2.71 2.49 4.68
N TYR A 26 1.97 2.14 3.62
CA TYR A 26 1.81 2.96 2.42
C TYR A 26 0.45 3.63 2.33
N GLN A 27 -0.42 3.44 3.32
CA GLN A 27 -1.76 4.04 3.39
C GLN A 27 -2.56 3.77 2.10
N ILE A 28 -2.79 2.50 1.81
CA ILE A 28 -3.51 2.05 0.61
C ILE A 28 -4.94 1.72 1.00
N TYR A 29 -5.92 2.18 0.20
CA TYR A 29 -7.31 1.82 0.42
C TYR A 29 -7.59 0.40 -0.11
N GLN A 30 -8.62 -0.25 0.46
CA GLN A 30 -8.89 -1.66 0.18
C GLN A 30 -9.10 -1.95 -1.31
N GLY A 31 -9.87 -1.11 -2.00
CA GLY A 31 -10.14 -1.32 -3.43
C GLY A 31 -8.88 -1.27 -4.29
N GLY A 32 -7.98 -0.34 -4.01
CA GLY A 32 -6.71 -0.24 -4.71
C GLY A 32 -5.79 -1.42 -4.40
N TRP A 33 -5.75 -1.84 -3.15
CA TRP A 33 -5.01 -3.03 -2.72
C TRP A 33 -5.49 -4.27 -3.47
N ASP A 34 -6.81 -4.52 -3.46
CA ASP A 34 -7.38 -5.69 -4.11
C ASP A 34 -7.12 -5.71 -5.61
N SER A 35 -7.29 -4.57 -6.27
CA SER A 35 -7.02 -4.42 -7.69
C SER A 35 -5.56 -4.75 -8.03
N GLN A 36 -4.63 -4.23 -7.24
CA GLN A 36 -3.21 -4.49 -7.45
C GLN A 36 -2.87 -5.95 -7.17
N ALA A 37 -3.45 -6.54 -6.14
CA ALA A 37 -3.23 -7.95 -5.83
C ALA A 37 -3.69 -8.86 -6.99
N ARG A 38 -4.84 -8.57 -7.57
CA ARG A 38 -5.33 -9.32 -8.74
C ARG A 38 -4.38 -9.17 -9.93
N SER A 39 -3.93 -7.96 -10.18
CA SER A 39 -3.02 -7.66 -11.27
C SER A 39 -1.69 -8.43 -11.16
N MET A 40 -1.24 -8.66 -9.95
CA MET A 40 0.01 -9.39 -9.66
C MET A 40 -0.16 -10.91 -9.60
N GLY A 41 -1.38 -11.40 -9.70
CA GLY A 41 -1.64 -12.82 -9.49
C GLY A 41 -1.57 -13.25 -8.03
N ARG A 42 -1.67 -12.29 -7.09
CA ARG A 42 -1.65 -12.56 -5.65
C ARG A 42 -3.08 -12.60 -5.11
N SER A 43 -3.84 -13.63 -5.54
CA SER A 43 -5.22 -13.80 -5.11
C SER A 43 -5.33 -14.03 -3.58
N ASP A 44 -4.26 -14.52 -2.97
CA ASP A 44 -4.18 -14.70 -1.52
C ASP A 44 -4.26 -13.36 -0.75
N LEU A 45 -3.92 -12.25 -1.40
CA LEU A 45 -3.95 -10.92 -0.77
C LEU A 45 -5.25 -10.16 -1.04
N VAL A 46 -6.08 -10.62 -1.98
CA VAL A 46 -7.37 -9.97 -2.25
C VAL A 46 -8.26 -10.08 -1.01
N GLY A 47 -8.79 -8.95 -0.56
CA GLY A 47 -9.65 -8.89 0.63
C GLY A 47 -8.89 -8.83 1.96
N VAL A 48 -7.57 -8.99 1.94
CA VAL A 48 -6.75 -8.83 3.15
C VAL A 48 -6.57 -7.33 3.42
N PRO A 49 -6.93 -6.82 4.61
CA PRO A 49 -6.68 -5.42 4.91
C PRO A 49 -5.18 -5.10 4.81
N PRO A 50 -4.79 -4.04 4.10
CA PRO A 50 -3.37 -3.74 3.89
C PRO A 50 -2.51 -3.74 5.15
N HIS A 51 -3.02 -3.20 6.26
CA HIS A 51 -2.27 -3.12 7.53
C HIS A 51 -2.13 -4.47 8.24
N LYS A 52 -2.86 -5.49 7.78
CA LYS A 52 -2.78 -6.85 8.33
C LYS A 52 -1.91 -7.77 7.48
N ALA A 53 -1.54 -7.34 6.29
CA ALA A 53 -0.59 -8.09 5.46
C ALA A 53 0.82 -7.99 6.06
N SER A 54 1.67 -8.97 5.76
CA SER A 54 3.06 -8.92 6.22
C SER A 54 3.79 -7.69 5.65
N PRO A 55 4.83 -7.19 6.34
CA PRO A 55 5.64 -6.11 5.78
C PRO A 55 6.18 -6.43 4.38
N ALA A 56 6.60 -7.68 4.14
CA ALA A 56 7.09 -8.09 2.83
C ALA A 56 6.01 -7.98 1.75
N ASP A 57 4.77 -8.37 2.06
CA ASP A 57 3.65 -8.29 1.12
C ASP A 57 3.23 -6.84 0.88
N GLN A 58 3.23 -6.01 1.92
CA GLN A 58 2.95 -4.59 1.76
C GLN A 58 4.01 -3.92 0.87
N ASP A 59 5.28 -4.24 1.07
CA ASP A 59 6.37 -3.71 0.25
C ASP A 59 6.22 -4.16 -1.20
N ALA A 60 5.91 -5.43 -1.44
CA ALA A 60 5.77 -5.98 -2.78
C ALA A 60 4.62 -5.31 -3.55
N LEU A 61 3.48 -5.12 -2.87
CA LEU A 61 2.32 -4.48 -3.48
C LEU A 61 2.60 -3.02 -3.81
N ALA A 62 3.19 -2.29 -2.88
CA ALA A 62 3.50 -0.88 -3.08
C ALA A 62 4.54 -0.70 -4.19
N LEU A 63 5.55 -1.57 -4.27
CA LEU A 63 6.55 -1.52 -5.33
C LEU A 63 5.92 -1.75 -6.71
N ALA A 64 4.99 -2.69 -6.81
CA ALA A 64 4.26 -2.95 -8.05
C ALA A 64 3.41 -1.73 -8.45
N MET A 65 2.74 -1.09 -7.49
CA MET A 65 2.00 0.14 -7.75
C MET A 65 2.93 1.24 -8.26
N LEU A 66 4.10 1.39 -7.64
CA LEU A 66 5.09 2.38 -8.06
C LEU A 66 5.54 2.14 -9.51
N ARG A 67 5.80 0.89 -9.87
CA ARG A 67 6.23 0.52 -11.22
C ARG A 67 5.16 0.80 -12.28
N GLN A 68 3.89 0.65 -11.93
CA GLN A 68 2.78 0.83 -12.86
C GLN A 68 2.27 2.27 -12.93
N GLN A 69 2.29 2.98 -11.81
CA GLN A 69 1.61 4.28 -11.68
C GLN A 69 2.55 5.39 -11.20
N GLY A 70 3.82 5.10 -10.98
CA GLY A 70 4.73 6.07 -10.36
C GLY A 70 4.27 6.42 -8.96
N THR A 71 4.47 7.66 -8.56
CA THR A 71 4.07 8.12 -7.22
C THR A 71 2.64 8.66 -7.16
N SER A 72 1.87 8.56 -8.25
CA SER A 72 0.48 9.07 -8.32
C SER A 72 -0.42 8.56 -7.19
N PRO A 73 -0.37 7.27 -6.79
CA PRO A 73 -1.20 6.80 -5.68
C PRO A 73 -0.95 7.54 -4.36
N TRP A 74 0.21 8.19 -4.24
CA TRP A 74 0.61 8.93 -3.04
C TRP A 74 0.71 10.43 -3.29
N GLY A 75 -0.04 10.94 -4.28
CA GLY A 75 -0.11 12.35 -4.57
C GLY A 75 1.13 12.94 -5.26
N GLY A 76 1.95 12.11 -5.87
CA GLY A 76 3.14 12.55 -6.58
C GLY A 76 4.33 12.91 -5.69
N THR A 77 4.23 12.69 -4.38
CA THR A 77 5.33 12.96 -3.46
C THR A 77 6.40 11.87 -3.53
N CYS A 78 7.62 12.18 -3.15
CA CYS A 78 8.76 11.24 -3.18
C CYS A 78 9.16 10.82 -4.60
N GLY A 79 8.64 11.50 -5.61
CA GLY A 79 8.86 11.17 -7.02
C GLY A 79 9.95 11.97 -7.70
#